data_39638254335a16cd8bc7cb8e21c1c1b6
#
_entry.id   39638254335a16cd8bc7cb8e21c1c1b6
#
_cell.length_a   1.000
_cell.length_b   1.000
_cell.length_c   1.000
_cell.angle_alpha   90.00
_cell.angle_beta   90.00
_cell.angle_gamma   90.00
#
_symmetry.space_group_name_H-M   'P 1'
#
loop_
_entity.id
_entity.type
_entity.pdbx_description
1 polymer ?
#
loop_
_entity_poly.entity_id
_entity_poly.type
_entity_poly.pdbx_seq_one_letter_code
_entity_poly.pdbx_strand_id
1 'polypeptide(L)'
;MRVSVARIRRSAEPFSLRRAAAVSLVALASFGIVACGGADTADDAAAPRWESETTTEGNVTTVRTIAGSVWGGAARVEEQLSIGVDQGDDAYMFGNIRGVAGTGDRIYVLDASIPAVRIYDDTGRHVMDVGAEGDGPGEFRRPDALLVAGDGRIFVRDSNQGRITIFDAEGALVETWPLDQGFVIGGSAMVLADDGKVYSPGRVGERPEEISARMLSSIKMGMIPRGPDGHDGEPVPRPEFDYEPPRFTQERREGNNFMVMMRGVPFAADIPWAFASSGAMVAGVSDDYSFDITYPGGAVTRVEKAFEPVPIAGAERDWHIEQVTAQMRDGNPEWTWDGPEMATVKPAFGQFVADLSGRIWVIRPGEGVQNPDCEKDPETGVWDPPCWTNSNVYDVFDVEGAYLGPVDVPEDFELNQQSWVEGDEIVTRVEDDLGVIVVKKYRLVTPANTP
;
A
#
# COMPACT_ATOMS: atom_id res chain seq x y z
N MET A 1 20.44 38.48 -20.57
CA MET A 1 19.07 38.95 -20.79
C MET A 1 18.33 38.71 -19.47
N ARG A 2 18.07 39.77 -18.71
CA ARG A 2 17.50 39.65 -17.37
C ARG A 2 15.99 39.46 -17.48
N VAL A 3 15.46 38.38 -16.89
CA VAL A 3 14.02 38.19 -16.76
C VAL A 3 13.65 38.50 -15.30
N SER A 4 12.75 39.47 -15.17
CA SER A 4 12.27 40.02 -13.90
C SER A 4 11.18 39.11 -13.33
N VAL A 5 11.38 38.63 -12.10
CA VAL A 5 10.37 37.85 -11.35
C VAL A 5 9.48 38.82 -10.59
N ALA A 6 8.21 38.86 -10.96
CA ALA A 6 7.19 39.65 -10.25
C ALA A 6 6.75 38.92 -8.99
N ARG A 7 7.03 39.54 -7.83
CA ARG A 7 6.50 39.12 -6.53
C ARG A 7 5.01 39.52 -6.43
N ILE A 8 4.14 38.56 -6.33
CA ILE A 8 2.75 38.79 -5.92
C ILE A 8 2.71 38.68 -4.39
N ARG A 9 2.53 39.82 -3.74
CA ARG A 9 2.17 39.90 -2.31
C ARG A 9 0.68 39.62 -2.19
N ARG A 10 0.29 38.55 -1.49
CA ARG A 10 -1.08 38.39 -0.97
C ARG A 10 -1.15 39.05 0.41
N SER A 11 -1.92 40.11 0.49
CA SER A 11 -2.32 40.78 1.72
C SER A 11 -3.42 39.95 2.41
N ALA A 12 -3.20 39.59 3.67
CA ALA A 12 -4.22 39.02 4.54
C ALA A 12 -5.18 40.13 4.99
N GLU A 13 -6.43 40.00 4.70
CA GLU A 13 -7.49 40.80 5.35
C GLU A 13 -8.29 39.93 6.32
N PRO A 14 -8.71 40.48 7.48
CA PRO A 14 -9.38 39.70 8.52
C PRO A 14 -10.87 39.50 8.19
N PHE A 15 -11.31 38.27 8.36
CA PHE A 15 -12.71 37.86 8.18
C PHE A 15 -13.60 38.46 9.28
N SER A 16 -14.52 39.33 8.91
CA SER A 16 -15.55 39.91 9.79
C SER A 16 -16.71 38.94 9.96
N LEU A 17 -17.04 38.62 11.21
CA LEU A 17 -18.25 37.89 11.60
C LEU A 17 -19.52 38.60 11.07
N ARG A 18 -20.26 37.96 10.20
CA ARG A 18 -21.67 38.29 9.96
C ARG A 18 -22.56 37.19 10.57
N ARG A 19 -23.33 37.63 11.55
CA ARG A 19 -24.41 36.86 12.17
C ARG A 19 -25.44 36.48 11.11
N ALA A 20 -25.75 35.20 10.97
CA ALA A 20 -26.95 34.72 10.29
C ALA A 20 -27.87 34.04 11.32
N ALA A 21 -29.15 34.37 11.21
CA ALA A 21 -30.18 34.10 12.20
C ALA A 21 -30.59 32.63 12.23
N ALA A 22 -30.81 32.13 13.44
CA ALA A 22 -31.33 30.83 13.75
C ALA A 22 -32.78 30.69 13.32
N VAL A 23 -33.11 29.59 12.65
CA VAL A 23 -34.49 29.06 12.59
C VAL A 23 -34.51 27.81 13.45
N SER A 24 -35.15 27.94 14.62
CA SER A 24 -35.35 26.84 15.56
C SER A 24 -36.50 25.95 15.08
N LEU A 25 -36.23 24.68 14.82
CA LEU A 25 -37.27 23.66 14.77
C LEU A 25 -37.21 22.87 16.09
N VAL A 26 -38.25 23.04 16.90
CA VAL A 26 -38.44 22.32 18.18
C VAL A 26 -39.06 20.97 17.87
N ALA A 27 -38.36 19.90 18.09
CA ALA A 27 -38.89 18.54 18.20
C ALA A 27 -38.98 18.16 19.68
N LEU A 28 -40.20 18.03 20.22
CA LEU A 28 -40.44 17.52 21.56
C LEU A 28 -40.17 15.99 21.57
N ALA A 29 -39.17 15.55 22.31
CA ALA A 29 -39.03 14.16 22.72
C ALA A 29 -39.35 14.05 24.21
N SER A 30 -40.34 13.22 24.51
CA SER A 30 -40.80 12.95 25.87
C SER A 30 -39.81 12.07 26.63
N PHE A 31 -39.24 12.58 27.71
CA PHE A 31 -38.38 11.82 28.64
C PHE A 31 -39.29 11.11 29.70
N GLY A 32 -39.26 9.80 29.68
CA GLY A 32 -39.74 8.98 30.82
C GLY A 32 -38.59 8.66 31.72
N ILE A 33 -38.57 9.25 32.92
CA ILE A 33 -37.61 8.90 33.97
C ILE A 33 -38.21 7.71 34.74
N VAL A 34 -37.50 6.56 34.68
CA VAL A 34 -37.67 5.48 35.68
C VAL A 34 -36.37 5.38 36.45
N ALA A 35 -36.40 5.86 37.68
CA ALA A 35 -35.33 5.66 38.63
C ALA A 35 -35.56 4.32 39.39
N CYS A 36 -34.64 3.38 39.29
CA CYS A 36 -34.44 2.31 40.29
C CYS A 36 -32.95 2.14 40.53
N GLY A 37 -32.55 2.38 41.75
CA GLY A 37 -31.16 2.22 42.17
C GLY A 37 -30.79 0.74 42.32
N GLY A 38 -29.52 0.46 42.13
CA GLY A 38 -28.86 -0.84 42.32
C GLY A 38 -27.38 -0.72 42.03
N ALA A 39 -26.61 -0.82 43.06
CA ALA A 39 -25.20 -1.16 43.28
C ALA A 39 -24.21 -1.19 42.08
N ASP A 40 -23.09 -0.52 42.34
CA ASP A 40 -21.84 -0.48 41.57
C ASP A 40 -21.39 -1.86 41.07
N THR A 41 -21.48 -2.05 39.75
CA THR A 41 -20.60 -2.91 38.98
C THR A 41 -19.84 -2.00 38.03
N ALA A 42 -18.52 -2.16 37.99
CA ALA A 42 -17.67 -1.46 37.05
C ALA A 42 -18.29 -1.57 35.63
N ASP A 43 -18.70 -0.44 35.08
CA ASP A 43 -19.20 -0.32 33.73
C ASP A 43 -18.11 -0.78 32.78
N ASP A 44 -18.25 -1.98 32.25
CA ASP A 44 -17.68 -2.33 30.95
C ASP A 44 -18.43 -1.46 29.92
N ALA A 45 -17.96 -0.24 29.73
CA ALA A 45 -18.52 0.66 28.75
C ALA A 45 -18.34 -0.01 27.38
N ALA A 46 -19.42 -0.56 26.84
CA ALA A 46 -19.42 -1.12 25.49
C ALA A 46 -18.80 -0.09 24.55
N ALA A 47 -17.81 -0.51 23.76
CA ALA A 47 -17.15 0.36 22.81
C ALA A 47 -18.20 1.07 21.93
N PRO A 48 -18.02 2.36 21.62
CA PRO A 48 -19.01 3.12 20.88
C PRO A 48 -19.29 2.46 19.53
N ARG A 49 -20.56 2.28 19.19
CA ARG A 49 -20.95 1.83 17.85
C ARG A 49 -20.45 2.85 16.84
N TRP A 50 -20.17 2.36 15.62
CA TRP A 50 -19.81 3.23 14.51
C TRP A 50 -20.90 4.25 14.23
N GLU A 51 -20.51 5.52 14.24
CA GLU A 51 -21.36 6.66 13.90
C GLU A 51 -20.73 7.37 12.72
N SER A 52 -21.51 7.64 11.69
CA SER A 52 -21.04 8.35 10.49
C SER A 52 -22.02 9.40 10.03
N GLU A 53 -21.51 10.39 9.32
CA GLU A 53 -22.26 11.37 8.57
C GLU A 53 -22.05 11.10 7.07
N THR A 54 -23.13 11.06 6.30
CA THR A 54 -23.06 10.83 4.85
C THR A 54 -23.70 12.00 4.12
N THR A 55 -22.96 12.55 3.13
CA THR A 55 -23.44 13.61 2.25
C THR A 55 -23.15 13.22 0.80
N THR A 56 -24.02 13.65 -0.13
CA THR A 56 -23.82 13.36 -1.56
C THR A 56 -23.91 14.63 -2.37
N GLU A 57 -22.88 14.89 -3.18
CA GLU A 57 -22.80 16.00 -4.13
C GLU A 57 -22.38 15.48 -5.51
N GLY A 58 -23.30 15.53 -6.48
CA GLY A 58 -23.06 14.99 -7.81
C GLY A 58 -22.84 13.48 -7.80
N ASN A 59 -21.67 13.02 -8.24
CA ASN A 59 -21.25 11.62 -8.24
C ASN A 59 -20.39 11.25 -7.03
N VAL A 60 -20.19 12.17 -6.07
CA VAL A 60 -19.37 11.95 -4.87
C VAL A 60 -20.28 11.79 -3.66
N THR A 61 -20.14 10.67 -2.96
CA THR A 61 -20.73 10.41 -1.65
C THR A 61 -19.64 10.47 -0.61
N THR A 62 -19.68 11.42 0.31
CA THR A 62 -18.73 11.52 1.42
C THR A 62 -19.27 10.78 2.62
N VAL A 63 -18.48 9.84 3.14
CA VAL A 63 -18.73 9.08 4.36
C VAL A 63 -17.69 9.51 5.39
N ARG A 64 -18.14 10.24 6.40
CA ARG A 64 -17.28 10.73 7.49
C ARG A 64 -17.53 9.92 8.75
N THR A 65 -16.52 9.26 9.25
CA THR A 65 -16.56 8.62 10.58
C THR A 65 -16.51 9.68 11.68
N ILE A 66 -17.56 9.71 12.51
CA ILE A 66 -17.68 10.63 13.65
C ILE A 66 -17.15 9.99 14.92
N ALA A 67 -17.51 8.70 15.18
CA ALA A 67 -17.08 7.98 16.36
C ALA A 67 -17.17 6.47 16.16
N GLY A 68 -16.44 5.72 16.98
CA GLY A 68 -16.50 4.26 17.04
C GLY A 68 -16.05 3.55 15.76
N SER A 69 -16.36 2.26 15.69
CA SER A 69 -16.09 1.41 14.54
C SER A 69 -17.16 0.31 14.44
N VAL A 70 -17.31 -0.27 13.24
CA VAL A 70 -18.26 -1.37 13.00
C VAL A 70 -17.96 -2.58 13.88
N TRP A 71 -16.68 -2.89 14.08
CA TRP A 71 -16.23 -3.99 14.96
C TRP A 71 -16.43 -3.66 16.46
N GLY A 72 -16.61 -2.39 16.82
CA GLY A 72 -16.78 -1.96 18.20
C GLY A 72 -15.50 -2.04 19.04
N GLY A 73 -14.33 -2.15 18.40
CA GLY A 73 -13.02 -2.23 19.06
C GLY A 73 -11.94 -2.59 18.05
N ALA A 74 -10.72 -2.81 18.54
CA ALA A 74 -9.60 -3.25 17.71
C ALA A 74 -9.75 -4.74 17.36
N ALA A 75 -9.56 -5.09 16.09
CA ALA A 75 -9.26 -6.45 15.72
C ALA A 75 -7.79 -6.76 16.05
N ARG A 76 -7.41 -8.03 16.05
CA ARG A 76 -6.02 -8.45 16.23
C ARG A 76 -5.61 -9.46 15.19
N VAL A 77 -4.31 -9.49 14.91
CA VAL A 77 -3.70 -10.46 14.01
C VAL A 77 -2.96 -11.51 14.84
N GLU A 78 -3.29 -12.79 14.66
CA GLU A 78 -2.70 -13.92 15.37
C GLU A 78 -1.90 -14.81 14.43
N GLU A 79 -0.60 -14.99 14.69
CA GLU A 79 0.25 -15.90 13.93
C GLU A 79 -0.25 -17.33 14.03
N GLN A 80 -0.35 -18.00 12.88
CA GLN A 80 -0.77 -19.39 12.77
C GLN A 80 0.38 -20.29 12.32
N LEU A 81 1.26 -19.79 11.45
CA LEU A 81 2.32 -20.55 10.82
C LEU A 81 3.46 -19.62 10.41
N SER A 82 4.68 -20.09 10.50
CA SER A 82 5.87 -19.47 9.93
C SER A 82 6.64 -20.49 9.08
N ILE A 83 7.03 -20.09 7.86
CA ILE A 83 7.78 -20.88 6.88
C ILE A 83 9.02 -20.07 6.53
N GLY A 84 10.19 -20.65 6.71
CA GLY A 84 11.47 -20.05 6.39
C GLY A 84 12.53 -20.39 7.44
N VAL A 85 13.76 -20.53 6.99
CA VAL A 85 14.94 -20.81 7.83
C VAL A 85 16.16 -20.13 7.24
N ASP A 86 17.12 -19.74 8.10
CA ASP A 86 18.41 -19.20 7.67
C ASP A 86 19.29 -20.29 7.05
N GLN A 87 19.25 -21.50 7.59
CA GLN A 87 20.08 -22.63 7.17
C GLN A 87 19.29 -23.94 7.22
N GLY A 88 19.47 -24.80 6.22
CA GLY A 88 18.80 -26.09 6.20
C GLY A 88 18.45 -26.59 4.81
N ASP A 89 17.23 -27.04 4.64
CA ASP A 89 16.70 -27.49 3.36
C ASP A 89 16.40 -26.28 2.46
N ASP A 90 16.92 -26.28 1.24
CA ASP A 90 16.79 -25.22 0.25
C ASP A 90 15.32 -24.83 -0.01
N ALA A 91 14.39 -25.76 0.17
CA ALA A 91 12.96 -25.51 0.01
C ALA A 91 12.40 -24.51 1.03
N TYR A 92 13.11 -24.22 2.12
CA TYR A 92 12.71 -23.30 3.18
C TYR A 92 13.63 -22.07 3.30
N MET A 93 14.64 -21.94 2.46
CA MET A 93 15.49 -20.75 2.40
C MET A 93 14.99 -19.80 1.34
N PHE A 94 14.59 -18.58 1.76
CA PHE A 94 14.10 -17.55 0.88
C PHE A 94 15.12 -16.44 0.70
N GLY A 95 15.30 -15.97 -0.54
CA GLY A 95 16.21 -14.88 -0.83
C GLY A 95 15.52 -13.60 -1.28
N ASN A 96 14.47 -13.70 -2.11
CA ASN A 96 13.82 -12.53 -2.70
C ASN A 96 12.36 -12.81 -3.03
N ILE A 97 11.51 -12.81 -2.02
CA ILE A 97 10.07 -13.03 -2.19
C ILE A 97 9.45 -11.85 -2.93
N ARG A 98 8.74 -12.13 -4.03
CA ARG A 98 8.05 -11.18 -4.91
C ARG A 98 6.54 -11.27 -4.87
N GLY A 99 6.00 -12.22 -4.16
CA GLY A 99 4.58 -12.37 -3.94
C GLY A 99 4.29 -13.62 -3.14
N VAL A 100 3.24 -13.56 -2.37
CA VAL A 100 2.68 -14.69 -1.65
C VAL A 100 1.18 -14.80 -1.95
N ALA A 101 0.64 -16.01 -1.85
CA ALA A 101 -0.79 -16.24 -1.94
C ALA A 101 -1.19 -17.42 -1.05
N GLY A 102 -2.46 -17.45 -0.68
CA GLY A 102 -3.08 -18.58 -0.01
C GLY A 102 -4.34 -19.01 -0.76
N THR A 103 -4.62 -20.29 -0.86
CA THR A 103 -5.90 -20.78 -1.34
C THR A 103 -6.16 -22.19 -0.80
N GLY A 104 -7.33 -22.39 -0.19
CA GLY A 104 -7.68 -23.68 0.40
C GLY A 104 -6.66 -24.08 1.48
N ASP A 105 -5.97 -25.19 1.23
CA ASP A 105 -4.96 -25.79 2.10
C ASP A 105 -3.51 -25.53 1.63
N ARG A 106 -3.28 -24.54 0.75
CA ARG A 106 -1.98 -24.27 0.16
C ARG A 106 -1.51 -22.83 0.39
N ILE A 107 -0.18 -22.69 0.51
CA ILE A 107 0.54 -21.41 0.53
C ILE A 107 1.50 -21.40 -0.66
N TYR A 108 1.50 -20.30 -1.41
CA TYR A 108 2.32 -20.11 -2.60
C TYR A 108 3.30 -18.97 -2.35
N VAL A 109 4.56 -19.20 -2.69
CA VAL A 109 5.63 -18.22 -2.49
C VAL A 109 6.43 -18.08 -3.78
N LEU A 110 6.38 -16.90 -4.40
CA LEU A 110 7.24 -16.57 -5.54
C LEU A 110 8.58 -16.04 -5.01
N ASP A 111 9.63 -16.81 -5.16
CA ASP A 111 11.00 -16.42 -4.83
C ASP A 111 11.80 -16.15 -6.11
N ALA A 112 12.18 -14.90 -6.34
CA ALA A 112 12.95 -14.50 -7.51
C ALA A 112 14.46 -14.80 -7.39
N SER A 113 14.96 -15.22 -6.23
CA SER A 113 16.33 -15.70 -6.05
C SER A 113 16.51 -17.13 -6.57
N ILE A 114 15.44 -17.91 -6.50
CA ILE A 114 15.27 -19.21 -7.17
C ILE A 114 14.00 -19.08 -8.00
N PRO A 115 14.07 -18.65 -9.28
CA PRO A 115 12.91 -18.21 -10.04
C PRO A 115 11.85 -19.31 -10.21
N ALA A 116 11.06 -19.52 -9.15
CA ALA A 116 9.99 -20.50 -9.06
C ALA A 116 8.90 -20.06 -8.09
N VAL A 117 7.72 -20.64 -8.22
CA VAL A 117 6.67 -20.59 -7.20
C VAL A 117 6.78 -21.85 -6.36
N ARG A 118 7.17 -21.70 -5.09
CA ARG A 118 7.19 -22.78 -4.11
C ARG A 118 5.83 -22.94 -3.48
N ILE A 119 5.36 -24.15 -3.39
CA ILE A 119 4.02 -24.48 -2.86
C ILE A 119 4.18 -25.29 -1.59
N TYR A 120 3.49 -24.86 -0.52
CA TYR A 120 3.45 -25.52 0.78
C TYR A 120 2.01 -25.91 1.13
N ASP A 121 1.86 -26.93 1.96
CA ASP A 121 0.58 -27.27 2.57
C ASP A 121 0.28 -26.35 3.79
N ASP A 122 -0.90 -26.48 4.38
CA ASP A 122 -1.37 -25.72 5.54
C ASP A 122 -0.57 -25.94 6.84
N THR A 123 0.31 -26.98 6.85
CA THR A 123 1.26 -27.23 7.93
C THR A 123 2.63 -26.63 7.67
N GLY A 124 2.84 -25.97 6.53
CA GLY A 124 4.11 -25.39 6.10
C GLY A 124 5.07 -26.38 5.47
N ARG A 125 4.63 -27.60 5.14
CA ARG A 125 5.49 -28.59 4.49
C ARG A 125 5.51 -28.33 2.98
N HIS A 126 6.72 -28.27 2.41
CA HIS A 126 6.94 -28.11 0.97
C HIS A 126 6.28 -29.27 0.19
N VAL A 127 5.53 -28.91 -0.85
CA VAL A 127 4.80 -29.84 -1.72
C VAL A 127 5.49 -29.98 -3.07
N MET A 128 5.75 -28.83 -3.74
CA MET A 128 6.37 -28.80 -5.07
C MET A 128 6.83 -27.38 -5.44
N ASP A 129 7.65 -27.29 -6.48
CA ASP A 129 8.00 -26.06 -7.16
C ASP A 129 7.34 -26.01 -8.55
N VAL A 130 6.89 -24.80 -8.94
CA VAL A 130 6.32 -24.53 -10.26
C VAL A 130 7.15 -23.50 -10.98
N GLY A 131 7.60 -23.82 -12.21
CA GLY A 131 8.55 -23.02 -12.96
C GLY A 131 10.00 -23.35 -12.60
N ALA A 132 10.93 -22.70 -13.29
CA ALA A 132 12.38 -22.84 -13.10
C ALA A 132 13.10 -21.63 -13.71
N GLU A 133 14.40 -21.48 -13.44
CA GLU A 133 15.26 -20.49 -14.09
C GLU A 133 15.44 -20.81 -15.58
N GLY A 134 15.22 -19.83 -16.46
CA GLY A 134 15.46 -19.96 -17.89
C GLY A 134 14.61 -19.06 -18.78
N ASP A 135 14.65 -19.32 -20.09
CA ASP A 135 13.93 -18.58 -21.14
C ASP A 135 12.81 -19.38 -21.80
N GLY A 136 12.74 -20.67 -21.52
CA GLY A 136 11.78 -21.59 -22.10
C GLY A 136 10.33 -21.37 -21.63
N PRO A 137 9.40 -22.14 -22.19
CA PRO A 137 8.02 -22.17 -21.71
C PRO A 137 7.97 -22.65 -20.24
N GLY A 138 7.35 -21.86 -19.35
CA GLY A 138 7.28 -22.19 -17.92
C GLY A 138 8.53 -21.85 -17.10
N GLU A 139 9.55 -21.24 -17.73
CA GLU A 139 10.77 -20.79 -17.06
C GLU A 139 10.75 -19.27 -16.84
N PHE A 140 11.49 -18.78 -15.85
CA PHE A 140 11.54 -17.38 -15.45
C PHE A 140 12.98 -16.85 -15.39
N ARG A 141 13.16 -15.58 -15.69
CA ARG A 141 14.42 -14.85 -15.45
C ARG A 141 14.39 -14.00 -14.19
N ARG A 142 13.36 -13.19 -14.06
CA ARG A 142 13.16 -12.27 -12.93
C ARG A 142 11.67 -12.07 -12.70
N PRO A 143 10.98 -13.10 -12.22
CA PRO A 143 9.56 -13.00 -11.95
C PRO A 143 9.32 -11.94 -10.86
N ASP A 144 8.29 -11.12 -11.02
CA ASP A 144 8.08 -9.94 -10.20
C ASP A 144 6.68 -9.79 -9.61
N ALA A 145 5.73 -10.67 -9.96
CA ALA A 145 4.42 -10.74 -9.33
C ALA A 145 3.80 -12.13 -9.44
N LEU A 146 3.05 -12.49 -8.40
CA LEU A 146 2.27 -13.71 -8.27
C LEU A 146 0.80 -13.36 -8.09
N LEU A 147 -0.08 -14.13 -8.75
CA LEU A 147 -1.51 -14.17 -8.50
C LEU A 147 -1.96 -15.63 -8.54
N VAL A 148 -2.74 -16.05 -7.56
CA VAL A 148 -3.38 -17.36 -7.54
C VAL A 148 -4.90 -17.16 -7.55
N ALA A 149 -5.56 -17.72 -8.54
CA ALA A 149 -7.01 -17.62 -8.67
C ALA A 149 -7.72 -18.66 -7.77
N GLY A 150 -8.99 -18.43 -7.43
CA GLY A 150 -9.78 -19.35 -6.60
C GLY A 150 -9.98 -20.73 -7.20
N ASP A 151 -9.78 -20.92 -8.51
CA ASP A 151 -9.76 -22.22 -9.19
C ASP A 151 -8.38 -22.92 -9.17
N GLY A 152 -7.39 -22.31 -8.49
CA GLY A 152 -6.03 -22.83 -8.31
C GLY A 152 -5.08 -22.51 -9.45
N ARG A 153 -5.49 -21.78 -10.50
CA ARG A 153 -4.55 -21.31 -11.53
C ARG A 153 -3.54 -20.33 -10.95
N ILE A 154 -2.29 -20.50 -11.37
CA ILE A 154 -1.15 -19.71 -10.91
C ILE A 154 -0.68 -18.81 -12.04
N PHE A 155 -0.70 -17.50 -11.82
CA PHE A 155 -0.24 -16.49 -12.78
C PHE A 155 1.05 -15.89 -12.25
N VAL A 156 2.12 -15.96 -13.06
CA VAL A 156 3.42 -15.39 -12.73
C VAL A 156 3.81 -14.37 -13.78
N ARG A 157 3.97 -13.12 -13.36
CA ARG A 157 4.50 -12.06 -14.23
C ARG A 157 6.01 -12.06 -14.19
N ASP A 158 6.63 -12.06 -15.37
CA ASP A 158 8.04 -11.77 -15.56
C ASP A 158 8.18 -10.58 -16.52
N SER A 159 8.32 -9.38 -15.94
CA SER A 159 8.44 -8.13 -16.71
C SER A 159 9.72 -8.10 -17.53
N ASN A 160 10.75 -8.82 -17.12
CA ASN A 160 12.02 -8.92 -17.85
C ASN A 160 11.89 -9.76 -19.12
N GLN A 161 11.04 -10.80 -19.09
CA GLN A 161 10.70 -11.60 -20.27
C GLN A 161 9.47 -11.05 -21.03
N GLY A 162 8.81 -10.01 -20.49
CA GLY A 162 7.64 -9.39 -21.13
C GLY A 162 6.44 -10.32 -21.23
N ARG A 163 6.18 -11.14 -20.20
CA ARG A 163 5.08 -12.10 -20.22
C ARG A 163 4.46 -12.39 -18.85
N ILE A 164 3.23 -12.89 -18.86
CA ILE A 164 2.58 -13.59 -17.76
C ILE A 164 2.48 -15.05 -18.13
N THR A 165 3.01 -15.94 -17.31
CA THR A 165 2.93 -17.39 -17.49
C THR A 165 1.86 -17.95 -16.58
N ILE A 166 1.01 -18.84 -17.10
CA ILE A 166 -0.14 -19.38 -16.41
C ILE A 166 0.00 -20.89 -16.30
N PHE A 167 -0.13 -21.39 -15.06
CA PHE A 167 -0.13 -22.83 -14.76
C PHE A 167 -1.48 -23.23 -14.17
N ASP A 168 -1.82 -24.51 -14.28
CA ASP A 168 -2.94 -25.07 -13.54
C ASP A 168 -2.59 -25.34 -12.07
N ALA A 169 -3.57 -25.85 -11.31
CA ALA A 169 -3.41 -26.16 -9.89
C ALA A 169 -2.40 -27.28 -9.60
N GLU A 170 -2.10 -28.10 -10.59
CA GLU A 170 -1.12 -29.19 -10.57
C GLU A 170 0.28 -28.71 -10.99
N GLY A 171 0.43 -27.45 -11.41
CA GLY A 171 1.68 -26.85 -11.85
C GLY A 171 2.04 -27.11 -13.31
N ALA A 172 1.13 -27.62 -14.11
CA ALA A 172 1.35 -27.77 -15.55
C ALA A 172 1.14 -26.44 -16.28
N LEU A 173 2.02 -26.13 -17.24
CA LEU A 173 1.91 -24.94 -18.07
C LEU A 173 0.62 -24.98 -18.91
N VAL A 174 -0.22 -23.95 -18.76
CA VAL A 174 -1.47 -23.79 -19.53
C VAL A 174 -1.25 -22.89 -20.72
N GLU A 175 -0.81 -21.65 -20.49
CA GLU A 175 -0.61 -20.64 -21.53
C GLU A 175 0.34 -19.53 -21.09
N THR A 176 0.67 -18.65 -22.02
CA THR A 176 1.52 -17.48 -21.76
C THR A 176 0.92 -16.26 -22.47
N TRP A 177 0.72 -15.19 -21.72
CA TRP A 177 0.23 -13.91 -22.24
C TRP A 177 1.36 -12.92 -22.41
N PRO A 178 1.47 -12.21 -23.54
CA PRO A 178 2.46 -11.20 -23.71
C PRO A 178 2.15 -9.98 -22.82
N LEU A 179 3.20 -9.34 -22.29
CA LEU A 179 3.10 -8.00 -21.75
C LEU A 179 3.48 -7.05 -22.88
N ASP A 180 2.57 -6.17 -23.25
CA ASP A 180 2.95 -5.09 -24.15
C ASP A 180 4.11 -4.32 -23.54
N GLN A 181 5.04 -3.89 -24.39
CA GLN A 181 6.25 -3.17 -24.01
C GLN A 181 5.91 -1.80 -23.36
N GLY A 182 5.25 -1.86 -22.23
CA GLY A 182 5.00 -0.75 -21.35
C GLY A 182 5.92 -0.87 -20.14
N PHE A 183 6.36 0.25 -19.64
CA PHE A 183 7.05 0.35 -18.38
C PHE A 183 6.15 -0.24 -17.29
N VAL A 184 6.46 -1.45 -16.83
CA VAL A 184 5.83 -2.04 -15.65
C VAL A 184 6.65 -1.59 -14.46
N ILE A 185 6.01 -0.96 -13.49
CA ILE A 185 6.66 -0.73 -12.20
C ILE A 185 6.74 -2.09 -11.54
N GLY A 186 7.94 -2.68 -11.52
CA GLY A 186 8.19 -3.96 -10.87
C GLY A 186 7.76 -3.93 -9.39
N GLY A 187 7.27 -5.06 -8.89
CA GLY A 187 6.91 -5.23 -7.49
C GLY A 187 5.47 -4.89 -7.12
N SER A 188 4.62 -4.49 -8.07
CA SER A 188 3.20 -4.27 -7.80
C SER A 188 2.38 -5.53 -8.10
N ALA A 189 1.40 -5.83 -7.25
CA ALA A 189 0.54 -7.01 -7.39
C ALA A 189 -0.28 -7.02 -8.69
N MET A 190 -0.57 -8.20 -9.20
CA MET A 190 -1.66 -8.44 -10.14
C MET A 190 -2.96 -8.65 -9.34
N VAL A 191 -4.09 -8.31 -9.93
CA VAL A 191 -5.41 -8.48 -9.32
C VAL A 191 -6.33 -9.21 -10.29
N LEU A 192 -6.96 -10.29 -9.83
CA LEU A 192 -8.10 -10.89 -10.49
C LEU A 192 -9.35 -10.15 -10.02
N ALA A 193 -9.97 -9.43 -10.93
CA ALA A 193 -11.16 -8.66 -10.60
C ALA A 193 -12.46 -9.50 -10.76
N ASP A 194 -13.55 -9.01 -10.16
CA ASP A 194 -14.87 -9.67 -10.17
C ASP A 194 -15.46 -9.81 -11.58
N ASP A 195 -14.96 -9.02 -12.55
CA ASP A 195 -15.29 -9.14 -13.96
C ASP A 195 -14.58 -10.34 -14.65
N GLY A 196 -13.76 -11.09 -13.90
CA GLY A 196 -13.02 -12.25 -14.36
C GLY A 196 -11.71 -11.94 -15.10
N LYS A 197 -11.31 -10.67 -15.16
CA LYS A 197 -10.06 -10.25 -15.82
C LYS A 197 -8.91 -10.12 -14.83
N VAL A 198 -7.72 -10.40 -15.33
CA VAL A 198 -6.47 -10.16 -14.62
C VAL A 198 -5.98 -8.75 -14.94
N TYR A 199 -5.82 -7.93 -13.93
CA TYR A 199 -5.26 -6.59 -14.04
C TYR A 199 -3.83 -6.55 -13.56
N SER A 200 -2.99 -5.81 -14.28
CA SER A 200 -1.59 -5.59 -13.93
C SER A 200 -1.29 -4.09 -13.97
N PRO A 201 -0.57 -3.53 -12.97
CA PRO A 201 -0.20 -2.13 -13.04
C PRO A 201 0.65 -1.85 -14.27
N GLY A 202 0.45 -0.69 -14.85
CA GLY A 202 1.18 -0.28 -16.03
C GLY A 202 0.91 1.16 -16.40
N ARG A 203 1.57 1.60 -17.47
CA ARG A 203 1.37 2.92 -18.03
C ARG A 203 0.08 2.99 -18.83
N VAL A 204 -0.69 4.04 -18.61
CA VAL A 204 -1.87 4.37 -19.39
C VAL A 204 -1.48 5.41 -20.48
N GLY A 205 -1.85 5.14 -21.73
CA GLY A 205 -1.57 6.01 -22.87
C GLY A 205 -0.29 5.66 -23.64
N GLU A 206 0.05 6.51 -24.60
CA GLU A 206 1.15 6.27 -25.55
C GLU A 206 2.53 6.35 -24.87
N ARG A 207 3.48 5.61 -25.42
CA ARG A 207 4.88 5.67 -25.00
C ARG A 207 5.49 6.98 -25.48
N PRO A 208 6.07 7.80 -24.57
CA PRO A 208 6.80 8.99 -25.00
C PRO A 208 8.00 8.64 -25.88
N GLU A 209 8.26 9.47 -26.87
CA GLU A 209 9.39 9.28 -27.81
C GLU A 209 10.75 9.54 -27.14
N GLU A 210 10.79 10.46 -26.16
CA GLU A 210 12.02 10.81 -25.44
C GLU A 210 11.86 10.58 -23.93
N ILE A 211 12.89 10.06 -23.28
CA ILE A 211 12.94 9.88 -21.84
C ILE A 211 13.62 11.10 -21.20
N SER A 212 12.89 11.79 -20.32
CA SER A 212 13.39 12.88 -19.48
C SER A 212 12.77 12.81 -18.07
N ALA A 213 13.39 13.46 -17.08
CA ALA A 213 12.82 13.50 -15.74
C ALA A 213 11.40 14.10 -15.72
N ARG A 214 11.18 15.16 -16.49
CA ARG A 214 9.86 15.79 -16.65
C ARG A 214 8.83 14.83 -17.26
N MET A 215 9.26 13.99 -18.18
CA MET A 215 8.39 12.98 -18.78
C MET A 215 8.07 11.87 -17.77
N LEU A 216 9.07 11.40 -17.01
CA LEU A 216 8.84 10.36 -15.99
C LEU A 216 7.82 10.81 -14.93
N SER A 217 7.84 12.09 -14.54
CA SER A 217 6.84 12.64 -13.62
C SER A 217 5.44 12.79 -14.25
N SER A 218 5.32 12.80 -15.58
CA SER A 218 4.04 12.93 -16.30
C SER A 218 3.44 11.59 -16.74
N ILE A 219 4.10 10.46 -16.46
CA ILE A 219 3.57 9.14 -16.80
C ILE A 219 2.28 8.88 -16.00
N LYS A 220 1.19 8.71 -16.72
CA LYS A 220 -0.06 8.26 -16.13
C LYS A 220 0.00 6.77 -15.88
N MET A 221 -0.23 6.38 -14.63
CA MET A 221 -0.29 5.00 -14.20
C MET A 221 -1.72 4.55 -14.01
N GLY A 222 -1.95 3.25 -14.08
CA GLY A 222 -3.24 2.63 -13.83
C GLY A 222 -3.15 1.12 -13.91
N MET A 223 -4.30 0.48 -13.93
CA MET A 223 -4.42 -0.96 -14.05
C MET A 223 -4.80 -1.34 -15.48
N ILE A 224 -4.01 -2.20 -16.06
CA ILE A 224 -4.18 -2.67 -17.45
C ILE A 224 -4.78 -4.07 -17.40
N PRO A 225 -5.98 -4.29 -17.95
CA PRO A 225 -6.53 -5.64 -18.09
C PRO A 225 -5.67 -6.45 -19.07
N ARG A 226 -5.33 -7.68 -18.69
CA ARG A 226 -4.43 -8.57 -19.43
C ARG A 226 -5.15 -9.79 -19.93
N GLY A 227 -4.74 -10.28 -21.09
CA GLY A 227 -5.26 -11.46 -21.73
C GLY A 227 -4.28 -12.05 -22.73
N PRO A 228 -4.68 -13.10 -23.50
CA PRO A 228 -3.83 -13.79 -24.45
C PRO A 228 -3.20 -12.87 -25.52
N ASP A 229 -3.88 -11.79 -25.88
CA ASP A 229 -3.44 -10.80 -26.88
C ASP A 229 -2.69 -9.60 -26.27
N GLY A 230 -2.31 -9.66 -24.98
CA GLY A 230 -1.64 -8.61 -24.23
C GLY A 230 -2.59 -7.70 -23.45
N HIS A 231 -3.64 -7.20 -24.08
CA HIS A 231 -4.72 -6.42 -23.46
C HIS A 231 -6.04 -7.15 -23.52
N ASP A 232 -6.89 -6.92 -22.52
CA ASP A 232 -8.26 -7.43 -22.48
C ASP A 232 -9.26 -6.34 -22.07
N GLY A 233 -9.19 -5.19 -22.72
CA GLY A 233 -10.08 -4.06 -22.52
C GLY A 233 -9.38 -2.74 -22.25
N GLU A 234 -10.17 -1.76 -21.82
CA GLU A 234 -9.67 -0.41 -21.55
C GLU A 234 -8.93 -0.33 -20.21
N PRO A 235 -7.78 0.34 -20.16
CA PRO A 235 -7.08 0.60 -18.91
C PRO A 235 -7.91 1.43 -17.93
N VAL A 236 -7.77 1.13 -16.63
CA VAL A 236 -8.35 1.91 -15.53
C VAL A 236 -7.28 2.87 -15.01
N PRO A 237 -7.33 4.17 -15.34
CA PRO A 237 -6.31 5.12 -14.90
C PRO A 237 -6.42 5.38 -13.39
N ARG A 238 -5.29 5.62 -12.74
CA ARG A 238 -5.26 6.16 -11.39
C ARG A 238 -5.94 7.53 -11.37
N PRO A 239 -6.79 7.85 -10.37
CA PRO A 239 -7.35 9.19 -10.22
C PRO A 239 -6.27 10.27 -10.16
N GLU A 240 -6.55 11.42 -10.77
CA GLU A 240 -5.67 12.59 -10.74
C GLU A 240 -6.08 13.51 -9.59
N PHE A 241 -5.10 14.06 -8.89
CA PHE A 241 -5.27 15.04 -7.81
C PHE A 241 -4.52 16.32 -8.17
N ASP A 242 -5.01 17.46 -7.74
CA ASP A 242 -4.29 18.75 -7.88
C ASP A 242 -3.18 18.85 -6.81
N TYR A 243 -2.31 17.87 -6.82
CA TYR A 243 -1.18 17.74 -5.90
C TYR A 243 0.02 17.08 -6.58
N GLU A 244 1.19 17.66 -6.41
CA GLU A 244 2.45 17.07 -6.86
C GLU A 244 3.35 16.80 -5.65
N PRO A 245 3.65 15.53 -5.32
CA PRO A 245 4.52 15.20 -4.21
C PRO A 245 5.92 15.82 -4.39
N PRO A 246 6.48 16.49 -3.37
CA PRO A 246 7.78 17.11 -3.45
C PRO A 246 8.88 16.07 -3.62
N ARG A 247 9.77 16.28 -4.60
CA ARG A 247 10.84 15.35 -4.96
C ARG A 247 12.12 16.08 -5.31
N PHE A 248 13.24 15.46 -4.99
CA PHE A 248 14.54 15.80 -5.55
C PHE A 248 14.73 15.03 -6.85
N THR A 249 15.21 15.74 -7.88
CA THR A 249 15.47 15.13 -9.17
C THR A 249 16.88 15.45 -9.60
N GLN A 250 17.63 14.44 -10.00
CA GLN A 250 18.98 14.54 -10.51
C GLN A 250 19.07 13.83 -11.86
N GLU A 251 19.49 14.56 -12.88
CA GLU A 251 19.71 14.01 -14.21
C GLU A 251 21.21 13.85 -14.45
N ARG A 252 21.63 12.68 -14.91
CA ARG A 252 23.00 12.40 -15.33
C ARG A 252 23.00 11.88 -16.76
N ARG A 253 23.83 12.48 -17.60
CA ARG A 253 24.10 12.01 -18.95
C ARG A 253 25.54 11.55 -19.06
N GLU A 254 25.75 10.34 -19.51
CA GLU A 254 27.05 9.76 -19.72
C GLU A 254 27.08 9.11 -21.11
N GLY A 255 27.59 9.84 -22.10
CA GLY A 255 27.49 9.46 -23.50
C GLY A 255 26.03 9.40 -23.97
N ASN A 256 25.60 8.22 -24.44
CA ASN A 256 24.21 7.97 -24.85
C ASN A 256 23.32 7.50 -23.69
N ASN A 257 23.89 7.27 -22.49
CA ASN A 257 23.12 6.85 -21.34
C ASN A 257 22.53 8.06 -20.63
N PHE A 258 21.23 7.98 -20.37
CA PHE A 258 20.49 8.96 -19.58
C PHE A 258 19.99 8.27 -18.31
N MET A 259 20.39 8.80 -17.16
CA MET A 259 19.97 8.32 -15.86
C MET A 259 19.24 9.46 -15.13
N VAL A 260 18.09 9.14 -14.55
CA VAL A 260 17.34 10.04 -13.67
C VAL A 260 17.24 9.39 -12.31
N MET A 261 17.74 10.08 -11.30
CA MET A 261 17.51 9.73 -9.92
C MET A 261 16.42 10.67 -9.37
N MET A 262 15.35 10.09 -8.83
CA MET A 262 14.29 10.82 -8.13
C MET A 262 14.19 10.29 -6.71
N ARG A 263 14.11 11.20 -5.76
CA ARG A 263 13.89 10.88 -4.34
C ARG A 263 12.78 11.76 -3.79
N GLY A 264 11.79 11.14 -3.17
CA GLY A 264 10.77 11.86 -2.40
C GLY A 264 11.39 12.56 -1.19
N VAL A 265 10.76 13.64 -0.76
CA VAL A 265 11.05 14.23 0.54
C VAL A 265 10.46 13.31 1.61
N PRO A 266 11.23 12.82 2.59
CA PRO A 266 10.73 11.93 3.62
C PRO A 266 9.52 12.53 4.34
N PHE A 267 8.51 11.71 4.60
CA PHE A 267 7.25 12.08 5.25
C PHE A 267 6.45 13.21 4.57
N ALA A 268 6.84 13.67 3.40
CA ALA A 268 5.94 14.50 2.62
C ALA A 268 4.69 13.72 2.23
N ALA A 269 3.56 14.41 2.11
CA ALA A 269 2.37 13.78 1.54
C ALA A 269 2.66 13.21 0.15
N ASP A 270 2.07 12.08 -0.16
CA ASP A 270 2.13 11.40 -1.46
C ASP A 270 0.71 11.01 -1.89
N ILE A 271 0.58 10.35 -3.01
CA ILE A 271 -0.68 9.85 -3.55
C ILE A 271 -0.62 8.32 -3.63
N PRO A 272 -0.70 7.61 -2.50
CA PRO A 272 -0.82 6.15 -2.51
C PRO A 272 -2.12 5.72 -3.18
N TRP A 273 -2.12 4.52 -3.76
CA TRP A 273 -3.28 3.96 -4.42
C TRP A 273 -3.28 2.43 -4.36
N ALA A 274 -4.46 1.85 -4.45
CA ALA A 274 -4.69 0.42 -4.60
C ALA A 274 -5.83 0.15 -5.57
N PHE A 275 -5.90 -1.05 -6.11
CA PHE A 275 -6.97 -1.52 -6.98
C PHE A 275 -7.65 -2.72 -6.33
N ALA A 276 -8.95 -2.63 -6.14
CA ALA A 276 -9.75 -3.69 -5.53
C ALA A 276 -10.26 -4.69 -6.57
N SER A 277 -10.58 -5.92 -6.15
CA SER A 277 -11.19 -6.96 -7.00
C SER A 277 -12.51 -6.51 -7.62
N SER A 278 -13.27 -5.64 -6.96
CA SER A 278 -14.48 -4.99 -7.50
C SER A 278 -14.23 -4.08 -8.71
N GLY A 279 -12.95 -3.85 -9.09
CA GLY A 279 -12.56 -2.89 -10.12
C GLY A 279 -12.49 -1.44 -9.62
N ALA A 280 -12.71 -1.21 -8.34
CA ALA A 280 -12.60 0.13 -7.75
C ALA A 280 -11.13 0.54 -7.54
N MET A 281 -10.85 1.82 -7.78
CA MET A 281 -9.56 2.45 -7.53
C MET A 281 -9.63 3.23 -6.22
N VAL A 282 -8.78 2.89 -5.26
CA VAL A 282 -8.61 3.62 -3.99
C VAL A 282 -7.40 4.53 -4.12
N ALA A 283 -7.56 5.82 -3.87
CA ALA A 283 -6.43 6.76 -3.88
C ALA A 283 -6.77 8.03 -3.08
N GLY A 284 -5.75 8.71 -2.58
CA GLY A 284 -5.89 9.98 -1.87
C GLY A 284 -4.57 10.70 -1.68
N VAL A 285 -4.61 12.01 -1.44
CA VAL A 285 -3.45 12.77 -0.99
C VAL A 285 -3.31 12.58 0.51
N SER A 286 -2.15 12.15 0.98
CA SER A 286 -1.96 11.76 2.39
C SER A 286 -1.64 12.93 3.33
N ASP A 287 -1.95 14.17 2.94
CA ASP A 287 -1.83 15.35 3.80
C ASP A 287 -2.96 15.47 4.85
N ASP A 288 -4.08 14.79 4.61
CA ASP A 288 -5.21 14.66 5.53
C ASP A 288 -5.73 13.20 5.50
N TYR A 289 -6.54 12.81 6.48
CA TYR A 289 -7.15 11.48 6.49
C TYR A 289 -8.42 11.47 5.63
N SER A 290 -8.21 11.63 4.33
CA SER A 290 -9.27 11.63 3.30
C SER A 290 -8.79 10.89 2.06
N PHE A 291 -9.59 9.93 1.57
CA PHE A 291 -9.30 9.21 0.33
C PHE A 291 -10.56 8.88 -0.44
N ASP A 292 -10.42 8.70 -1.74
CA ASP A 292 -11.51 8.40 -2.65
C ASP A 292 -11.48 6.93 -3.10
N ILE A 293 -12.65 6.29 -3.11
CA ILE A 293 -12.91 4.99 -3.72
C ILE A 293 -13.69 5.28 -5.00
N THR A 294 -13.02 5.18 -6.15
CA THR A 294 -13.62 5.42 -7.47
C THR A 294 -14.06 4.11 -8.09
N TYR A 295 -15.37 3.93 -8.27
CA TYR A 295 -15.92 2.69 -8.83
C TYR A 295 -15.91 2.69 -10.36
N PRO A 296 -16.00 1.51 -10.99
CA PRO A 296 -16.35 1.41 -12.40
C PRO A 296 -17.62 2.21 -12.69
N GLY A 297 -17.59 3.07 -13.72
CA GLY A 297 -18.71 3.95 -14.02
C GLY A 297 -18.64 5.35 -13.41
N GLY A 298 -17.63 5.64 -12.58
CA GLY A 298 -17.27 6.99 -12.17
C GLY A 298 -17.97 7.52 -10.91
N ALA A 299 -18.73 6.69 -10.19
CA ALA A 299 -19.20 7.05 -8.84
C ALA A 299 -17.99 7.05 -7.88
N VAL A 300 -18.02 7.95 -6.89
CA VAL A 300 -16.93 8.09 -5.91
C VAL A 300 -17.51 8.04 -4.50
N THR A 301 -16.93 7.21 -3.64
CA THR A 301 -17.10 7.33 -2.20
C THR A 301 -15.84 8.00 -1.62
N ARG A 302 -16.02 9.18 -1.04
CA ARG A 302 -14.97 9.86 -0.28
C ARG A 302 -15.06 9.44 1.17
N VAL A 303 -13.99 8.88 1.69
CA VAL A 303 -13.87 8.48 3.08
C VAL A 303 -13.12 9.55 3.86
N GLU A 304 -13.69 10.00 4.98
CA GLU A 304 -13.05 10.95 5.87
C GLU A 304 -13.07 10.44 7.31
N LYS A 305 -11.95 10.60 8.00
CA LYS A 305 -11.81 10.22 9.42
C LYS A 305 -10.90 11.20 10.13
N ALA A 306 -11.28 11.64 11.33
CA ALA A 306 -10.39 12.41 12.16
C ALA A 306 -9.16 11.57 12.57
N PHE A 307 -7.99 12.18 12.59
CA PHE A 307 -6.75 11.54 13.05
C PHE A 307 -5.89 12.54 13.82
N GLU A 308 -4.99 12.02 14.64
CA GLU A 308 -3.96 12.82 15.30
C GLU A 308 -2.66 12.64 14.51
N PRO A 309 -2.06 13.74 13.99
CA PRO A 309 -0.79 13.66 13.29
C PRO A 309 0.34 13.20 14.22
N VAL A 310 1.15 12.26 13.77
CA VAL A 310 2.31 11.75 14.52
C VAL A 310 3.48 12.70 14.33
N PRO A 311 4.04 13.29 15.43
CA PRO A 311 5.20 14.15 15.32
C PRO A 311 6.46 13.40 14.89
N ILE A 312 7.33 14.05 14.12
CA ILE A 312 8.65 13.53 13.75
C ILE A 312 9.66 14.06 14.75
N ALA A 313 10.36 13.18 15.46
CA ALA A 313 11.42 13.58 16.39
C ALA A 313 12.56 14.29 15.65
N GLY A 314 13.20 15.28 16.30
CA GLY A 314 14.29 16.03 15.68
C GLY A 314 15.42 15.13 15.19
N ALA A 315 15.85 14.16 16.00
CA ALA A 315 16.90 13.22 15.63
C ALA A 315 16.50 12.29 14.47
N GLU A 316 15.23 11.86 14.42
CA GLU A 316 14.66 11.09 13.29
C GLU A 316 14.71 11.92 11.99
N ARG A 317 14.28 13.17 12.08
CA ARG A 317 14.30 14.11 10.95
C ARG A 317 15.72 14.35 10.42
N ASP A 318 16.67 14.61 11.30
CA ASP A 318 18.07 14.85 10.93
C ASP A 318 18.68 13.62 10.27
N TRP A 319 18.38 12.43 10.76
CA TRP A 319 18.81 11.17 10.15
C TRP A 319 18.26 10.99 8.74
N HIS A 320 16.96 11.22 8.51
CA HIS A 320 16.38 11.11 7.18
C HIS A 320 16.98 12.11 6.19
N ILE A 321 17.26 13.35 6.63
CA ILE A 321 17.94 14.36 5.81
C ILE A 321 19.35 13.86 5.43
N GLU A 322 20.08 13.27 6.38
CA GLU A 322 21.40 12.71 6.12
C GLU A 322 21.35 11.56 5.12
N GLN A 323 20.36 10.65 5.25
CA GLN A 323 20.20 9.52 4.32
C GLN A 323 19.93 9.99 2.88
N VAL A 324 18.98 10.90 2.68
CA VAL A 324 18.70 11.45 1.35
C VAL A 324 19.92 12.18 0.80
N THR A 325 20.63 12.94 1.65
CA THR A 325 21.85 13.64 1.26
C THR A 325 22.93 12.68 0.80
N ALA A 326 23.16 11.59 1.51
CA ALA A 326 24.14 10.56 1.15
C ALA A 326 23.78 9.90 -0.19
N GLN A 327 22.54 9.50 -0.37
CA GLN A 327 22.06 8.89 -1.62
C GLN A 327 22.16 9.83 -2.82
N MET A 328 21.86 11.12 -2.65
CA MET A 328 21.97 12.09 -3.73
C MET A 328 23.42 12.41 -4.08
N ARG A 329 24.33 12.34 -3.11
CA ARG A 329 25.77 12.54 -3.29
C ARG A 329 26.47 11.41 -4.02
N ASP A 330 25.90 10.22 -4.06
CA ASP A 330 26.41 9.12 -4.89
C ASP A 330 26.47 9.52 -6.38
N GLY A 331 25.47 10.22 -6.86
CA GLY A 331 25.43 10.74 -8.23
C GLY A 331 26.00 12.16 -8.42
N ASN A 332 26.12 12.97 -7.36
CA ASN A 332 26.62 14.35 -7.37
C ASN A 332 27.26 14.69 -6.01
N PRO A 333 28.57 14.55 -5.83
CA PRO A 333 29.25 14.76 -4.55
C PRO A 333 29.03 16.13 -3.91
N GLU A 334 28.74 17.17 -4.72
CA GLU A 334 28.49 18.54 -4.25
C GLU A 334 27.02 18.80 -3.90
N TRP A 335 26.15 17.78 -3.96
CA TRP A 335 24.73 17.95 -3.69
C TRP A 335 24.48 18.37 -2.24
N THR A 336 23.60 19.33 -2.06
CA THR A 336 23.12 19.82 -0.75
C THR A 336 21.61 19.87 -0.75
N TRP A 337 21.01 19.69 0.42
CA TRP A 337 19.58 19.86 0.57
C TRP A 337 19.19 21.33 0.45
N ASP A 338 18.75 21.74 -0.73
CA ASP A 338 18.28 23.10 -1.05
C ASP A 338 16.81 23.14 -1.54
N GLY A 339 16.10 22.03 -1.37
CA GLY A 339 14.71 21.83 -1.82
C GLY A 339 13.66 22.08 -0.74
N PRO A 340 12.52 21.40 -0.87
CA PRO A 340 11.41 21.53 0.07
C PRO A 340 11.82 21.22 1.51
N GLU A 341 11.23 21.91 2.47
CA GLU A 341 11.43 21.58 3.88
C GLU A 341 10.80 20.21 4.19
N MET A 342 11.51 19.43 5.00
CA MET A 342 10.95 18.18 5.51
C MET A 342 9.83 18.46 6.49
N ALA A 343 8.76 17.67 6.43
CA ALA A 343 7.62 17.78 7.33
C ALA A 343 8.01 17.63 8.81
N THR A 344 7.21 18.19 9.69
CA THR A 344 7.36 18.06 11.16
C THR A 344 6.42 17.01 11.76
N VAL A 345 5.45 16.55 10.96
CA VAL A 345 4.51 15.49 11.27
C VAL A 345 4.48 14.48 10.13
N LYS A 346 4.17 13.23 10.44
CA LYS A 346 4.02 12.16 9.45
C LYS A 346 2.72 12.31 8.68
N PRO A 347 2.64 11.83 7.42
CA PRO A 347 1.42 11.86 6.63
C PRO A 347 0.32 11.02 7.28
N ALA A 348 -0.94 11.29 6.94
CA ALA A 348 -2.10 10.60 7.49
C ALA A 348 -2.09 9.10 7.15
N PHE A 349 -1.58 8.75 5.99
CA PHE A 349 -1.37 7.37 5.54
C PHE A 349 -0.22 7.28 4.54
N GLY A 350 0.37 6.08 4.40
CA GLY A 350 1.47 5.82 3.46
C GLY A 350 1.11 4.82 2.37
N GLN A 351 0.16 3.93 2.63
CA GLN A 351 -0.18 2.86 1.70
C GLN A 351 -1.63 2.40 1.87
N PHE A 352 -2.20 1.89 0.77
CA PHE A 352 -3.44 1.14 0.76
C PHE A 352 -3.19 -0.30 0.32
N VAL A 353 -3.90 -1.25 0.93
CA VAL A 353 -4.05 -2.62 0.43
C VAL A 353 -5.54 -2.90 0.31
N ALA A 354 -6.00 -3.22 -0.90
CA ALA A 354 -7.35 -3.72 -1.12
C ALA A 354 -7.29 -5.25 -1.08
N ASP A 355 -8.00 -5.86 -0.15
CA ASP A 355 -8.00 -7.30 0.01
C ASP A 355 -9.06 -8.00 -0.87
N LEU A 356 -8.95 -9.32 -0.97
CA LEU A 356 -9.85 -10.13 -1.79
C LEU A 356 -11.26 -10.25 -1.21
N SER A 357 -11.48 -9.79 0.02
CA SER A 357 -12.79 -9.75 0.69
C SER A 357 -13.49 -8.41 0.56
N GLY A 358 -12.91 -7.47 -0.21
CA GLY A 358 -13.46 -6.14 -0.42
C GLY A 358 -13.20 -5.18 0.75
N ARG A 359 -12.17 -5.43 1.59
CA ARG A 359 -11.74 -4.49 2.61
C ARG A 359 -10.58 -3.65 2.10
N ILE A 360 -10.50 -2.43 2.61
CA ILE A 360 -9.42 -1.48 2.33
C ILE A 360 -8.63 -1.30 3.63
N TRP A 361 -7.40 -1.78 3.62
CA TRP A 361 -6.44 -1.57 4.70
C TRP A 361 -5.70 -0.27 4.43
N VAL A 362 -5.77 0.64 5.40
CA VAL A 362 -5.06 1.92 5.39
C VAL A 362 -3.87 1.80 6.33
N ILE A 363 -2.66 1.80 5.76
CA ILE A 363 -1.42 1.66 6.51
C ILE A 363 -0.87 3.05 6.79
N ARG A 364 -0.74 3.37 8.06
CA ARG A 364 -0.33 4.68 8.56
C ARG A 364 1.05 4.58 9.21
N PRO A 365 1.93 5.56 9.01
CA PRO A 365 3.15 5.62 9.78
C PRO A 365 2.82 5.96 11.24
N GLY A 366 3.26 5.12 12.16
CA GLY A 366 3.20 5.35 13.59
C GLY A 366 4.42 6.10 14.10
N GLU A 367 4.74 5.97 15.38
CA GLU A 367 5.91 6.61 15.99
C GLU A 367 7.21 6.07 15.39
N GLY A 368 8.23 6.92 15.33
CA GLY A 368 9.58 6.52 14.96
C GLY A 368 10.21 5.66 16.05
N VAL A 369 10.76 4.52 15.66
CA VAL A 369 11.49 3.62 16.55
C VAL A 369 12.97 3.74 16.25
N GLN A 370 13.74 4.10 17.27
CA GLN A 370 15.19 4.22 17.15
C GLN A 370 15.85 2.86 17.32
N ASN A 371 16.68 2.47 16.34
CA ASN A 371 17.55 1.33 16.46
C ASN A 371 18.90 1.77 17.09
N PRO A 372 19.23 1.32 18.32
CA PRO A 372 20.48 1.67 18.96
C PRO A 372 21.73 1.02 18.33
N ASP A 373 21.53 -0.05 17.58
CA ASP A 373 22.62 -0.87 16.98
C ASP A 373 22.92 -0.46 15.53
N CYS A 374 22.38 0.67 15.08
CA CYS A 374 22.66 1.17 13.74
C CYS A 374 24.11 1.62 13.60
N GLU A 375 24.75 1.22 12.51
CA GLU A 375 26.11 1.61 12.17
C GLU A 375 26.16 2.31 10.81
N LYS A 376 27.06 3.28 10.68
CA LYS A 376 27.26 3.98 9.41
C LYS A 376 28.40 3.32 8.66
N ASP A 377 28.10 2.82 7.47
CA ASP A 377 29.11 2.34 6.54
C ASP A 377 30.08 3.48 6.18
N PRO A 378 31.37 3.34 6.46
CA PRO A 378 32.34 4.40 6.23
C PRO A 378 32.66 4.65 4.76
N GLU A 379 32.37 3.70 3.85
CA GLU A 379 32.62 3.83 2.42
C GLU A 379 31.42 4.47 1.69
N THR A 380 30.21 4.04 2.00
CA THR A 380 28.99 4.51 1.35
C THR A 380 28.33 5.66 2.09
N GLY A 381 28.58 5.81 3.38
CA GLY A 381 27.90 6.76 4.25
C GLY A 381 26.43 6.41 4.57
N VAL A 382 26.01 5.21 4.18
CA VAL A 382 24.69 4.68 4.46
C VAL A 382 24.68 3.99 5.81
N TRP A 383 23.57 4.07 6.53
CA TRP A 383 23.37 3.39 7.81
C TRP A 383 22.73 2.01 7.56
N ASP A 384 23.35 0.96 8.09
CA ASP A 384 22.86 -0.40 8.00
C ASP A 384 23.15 -1.14 9.33
N PRO A 385 22.16 -1.64 10.05
CA PRO A 385 20.72 -1.42 9.79
C PRO A 385 20.27 0.05 9.93
N PRO A 386 19.08 0.43 9.44
CA PRO A 386 18.57 1.79 9.60
C PRO A 386 18.49 2.23 11.07
N CYS A 387 18.87 3.49 11.37
CA CYS A 387 18.80 4.01 12.74
C CYS A 387 17.36 4.35 13.17
N TRP A 388 16.48 4.58 12.23
CA TRP A 388 15.08 4.86 12.50
C TRP A 388 14.20 4.04 11.57
N THR A 389 13.21 3.40 12.16
CA THR A 389 12.11 2.73 11.47
C THR A 389 10.78 3.32 11.93
N ASN A 390 9.68 2.99 11.28
CA ASN A 390 8.37 3.40 11.73
C ASN A 390 7.59 2.15 12.15
N SER A 391 6.89 2.21 13.28
CA SER A 391 5.79 1.30 13.49
C SER A 391 4.69 1.58 12.47
N ASN A 392 3.96 0.54 12.08
CA ASN A 392 2.79 0.69 11.23
C ASN A 392 1.51 0.61 12.07
N VAL A 393 0.55 1.47 11.76
CA VAL A 393 -0.80 1.46 12.33
C VAL A 393 -1.77 1.09 11.23
N TYR A 394 -2.68 0.17 11.50
CA TYR A 394 -3.60 -0.37 10.51
C TYR A 394 -5.03 0.01 10.85
N ASP A 395 -5.69 0.71 9.93
CA ASP A 395 -7.12 0.98 9.94
C ASP A 395 -7.77 0.19 8.79
N VAL A 396 -8.97 -0.35 9.00
CA VAL A 396 -9.68 -1.12 7.97
C VAL A 396 -11.04 -0.49 7.70
N PHE A 397 -11.37 -0.39 6.41
CA PHE A 397 -12.66 0.09 5.89
C PHE A 397 -13.26 -0.96 4.96
N ASP A 398 -14.56 -0.92 4.75
CA ASP A 398 -15.18 -1.63 3.63
C ASP A 398 -15.16 -0.77 2.36
N VAL A 399 -15.57 -1.36 1.24
CA VAL A 399 -15.61 -0.64 -0.05
C VAL A 399 -16.69 0.45 -0.11
N GLU A 400 -17.66 0.47 0.79
CA GLU A 400 -18.67 1.52 0.93
C GLU A 400 -18.18 2.70 1.77
N GLY A 401 -17.00 2.57 2.40
CA GLY A 401 -16.35 3.60 3.21
C GLY A 401 -16.67 3.54 4.70
N ALA A 402 -17.32 2.47 5.19
CA ALA A 402 -17.54 2.31 6.61
C ALA A 402 -16.24 1.91 7.33
N TYR A 403 -15.94 2.57 8.44
CA TYR A 403 -14.78 2.25 9.26
C TYR A 403 -15.02 0.99 10.06
N LEU A 404 -14.39 -0.12 9.66
CA LEU A 404 -14.51 -1.40 10.33
C LEU A 404 -13.80 -1.37 11.69
N GLY A 405 -12.61 -0.83 11.78
CA GLY A 405 -11.88 -0.65 13.03
C GLY A 405 -10.36 -0.65 12.85
N PRO A 406 -9.62 -0.37 13.94
CA PRO A 406 -8.17 -0.52 13.97
C PRO A 406 -7.80 -2.00 14.13
N VAL A 407 -6.56 -2.34 13.80
CA VAL A 407 -6.01 -3.69 13.93
C VAL A 407 -4.72 -3.66 14.73
N ASP A 408 -4.69 -4.39 15.83
CA ASP A 408 -3.49 -4.66 16.61
C ASP A 408 -2.69 -5.79 15.96
N VAL A 409 -1.42 -5.58 15.73
CA VAL A 409 -0.54 -6.49 14.99
C VAL A 409 0.71 -6.84 15.80
N PRO A 410 1.33 -8.02 15.58
CA PRO A 410 2.66 -8.32 16.06
C PRO A 410 3.70 -7.31 15.55
N GLU A 411 4.81 -7.15 16.26
CA GLU A 411 5.86 -6.16 15.96
C GLU A 411 6.48 -6.38 14.57
N ASP A 412 6.64 -7.63 14.15
CA ASP A 412 7.20 -8.03 12.87
C ASP A 412 6.16 -8.09 11.73
N PHE A 413 4.90 -7.78 12.01
CA PHE A 413 3.85 -7.85 11.00
C PHE A 413 4.00 -6.76 9.94
N GLU A 414 4.08 -7.17 8.69
CA GLU A 414 4.08 -6.29 7.54
C GLU A 414 2.98 -6.67 6.56
N LEU A 415 2.16 -5.69 6.19
CA LEU A 415 1.18 -5.82 5.12
C LEU A 415 1.54 -4.88 3.98
N ASN A 416 1.60 -5.41 2.76
CA ASN A 416 1.87 -4.64 1.56
C ASN A 416 1.10 -5.21 0.35
N GLN A 417 1.24 -4.60 -0.80
CA GLN A 417 0.53 -5.03 -2.02
C GLN A 417 0.96 -6.43 -2.55
N GLN A 418 2.01 -7.02 -2.02
CA GLN A 418 2.45 -8.39 -2.36
C GLN A 418 1.93 -9.43 -1.36
N SER A 419 1.30 -8.98 -0.28
CA SER A 419 0.64 -9.83 0.70
C SER A 419 -0.71 -10.32 0.15
N TRP A 420 -1.15 -11.47 0.63
CA TRP A 420 -2.43 -12.03 0.31
C TRP A 420 -3.36 -11.98 1.53
N VAL A 421 -4.58 -11.49 1.33
CA VAL A 421 -5.59 -11.39 2.37
C VAL A 421 -6.95 -11.78 1.81
N GLU A 422 -7.56 -12.82 2.38
CA GLU A 422 -8.90 -13.28 2.02
C GLU A 422 -9.62 -13.82 3.26
N GLY A 423 -10.86 -13.43 3.47
CA GLY A 423 -11.59 -13.78 4.69
C GLY A 423 -10.83 -13.29 5.94
N ASP A 424 -10.59 -14.19 6.88
CA ASP A 424 -9.82 -13.90 8.08
C ASP A 424 -8.35 -14.34 7.95
N GLU A 425 -7.92 -14.81 6.79
CA GLU A 425 -6.56 -15.29 6.56
C GLU A 425 -5.68 -14.24 5.91
N ILE A 426 -4.45 -14.13 6.38
CA ILE A 426 -3.42 -13.24 5.86
C ILE A 426 -2.16 -14.05 5.64
N VAL A 427 -1.56 -13.96 4.46
CA VAL A 427 -0.21 -14.49 4.19
C VAL A 427 0.67 -13.34 3.75
N THR A 428 1.80 -13.17 4.43
CA THR A 428 2.73 -12.09 4.12
C THR A 428 4.18 -12.51 4.33
N ARG A 429 5.08 -11.81 3.66
CA ARG A 429 6.50 -11.87 3.90
C ARG A 429 6.83 -10.98 5.08
N VAL A 430 7.64 -11.48 5.98
CA VAL A 430 8.26 -10.69 7.06
C VAL A 430 9.76 -10.99 7.13
N GLU A 431 10.49 -10.12 7.81
CA GLU A 431 11.88 -10.33 8.15
C GLU A 431 11.96 -10.47 9.67
N ASP A 432 12.54 -11.55 10.14
CA ASP A 432 12.65 -11.79 11.58
C ASP A 432 13.78 -10.95 12.21
N ASP A 433 13.91 -11.02 13.54
CA ASP A 433 14.93 -10.28 14.31
C ASP A 433 16.37 -10.57 13.89
N LEU A 434 16.62 -11.63 13.15
CA LEU A 434 17.93 -12.02 12.62
C LEU A 434 18.13 -11.62 11.16
N GLY A 435 17.17 -10.93 10.56
CA GLY A 435 17.18 -10.55 9.13
C GLY A 435 16.81 -11.70 8.19
N VAL A 436 16.27 -12.81 8.72
CA VAL A 436 15.86 -13.95 7.90
C VAL A 436 14.49 -13.69 7.29
N ILE A 437 14.40 -13.85 5.98
CA ILE A 437 13.12 -13.71 5.27
C ILE A 437 12.25 -14.95 5.53
N VAL A 438 11.07 -14.76 6.08
CA VAL A 438 10.09 -15.81 6.34
C VAL A 438 8.73 -15.45 5.76
N VAL A 439 7.91 -16.45 5.48
CA VAL A 439 6.49 -16.28 5.12
C VAL A 439 5.66 -16.69 6.31
N LYS A 440 4.81 -15.79 6.77
CA LYS A 440 3.91 -16.04 7.89
C LYS A 440 2.46 -16.06 7.44
N LYS A 441 1.71 -17.01 7.99
CA LYS A 441 0.25 -17.05 7.91
C LYS A 441 -0.32 -16.56 9.22
N TYR A 442 -1.26 -15.63 9.14
CA TYR A 442 -1.96 -15.07 10.27
C TYR A 442 -3.47 -15.23 10.13
N ARG A 443 -4.16 -15.10 11.24
CA ARG A 443 -5.62 -14.97 11.30
C ARG A 443 -6.01 -13.60 11.86
N LEU A 444 -6.93 -12.93 11.18
CA LEU A 444 -7.60 -11.73 11.66
C LEU A 444 -8.73 -12.13 12.61
N VAL A 445 -8.67 -11.69 13.85
CA VAL A 445 -9.68 -11.93 14.88
C VAL A 445 -10.37 -10.61 15.21
N THR A 446 -11.64 -10.50 14.84
CA THR A 446 -12.44 -9.31 15.14
C THR A 446 -13.13 -9.46 16.51
N PRO A 447 -13.49 -8.35 17.19
CA PRO A 447 -14.22 -8.42 18.46
C PRO A 447 -15.52 -9.24 18.42
N ALA A 448 -16.20 -9.24 17.27
CA ALA A 448 -17.42 -10.04 17.08
C ALA A 448 -17.16 -11.55 16.99
N ASN A 449 -15.94 -11.97 16.65
CA ASN A 449 -15.50 -13.36 16.50
C ASN A 449 -14.65 -13.84 17.70
N THR A 450 -14.54 -13.02 18.75
CA THR A 450 -13.85 -13.44 19.97
C THR A 450 -14.72 -14.48 20.69
N PRO A 451 -14.20 -15.71 20.96
CA PRO A 451 -14.94 -16.82 21.56
C PRO A 451 -15.37 -16.53 23.00
#